data_1749861e40bfc50759404a4e4f6d3975
#
_entry.id   1749861e40bfc50759404a4e4f6d3975
#
_cell.length_a   1.000
_cell.length_b   1.000
_cell.length_c   1.000
_cell.angle_alpha   90.00
_cell.angle_beta   90.00
_cell.angle_gamma   90.00
#
_symmetry.space_group_name_H-M   'P 1'
#
loop_
_entity.id
_entity.type
_entity.pdbx_description
1 polymer ?
#
loop_
_entity_poly.entity_id
_entity_poly.type
_entity_poly.pdbx_seq_one_letter_code
_entity_poly.pdbx_strand_id
1 'polypeptide(L)'
;MTNYMSRWVVHGIRGTSAVTVGIDRERIEATYTVIRPYIRVTPVIAVSGADFGLGSSRVSFKLESLQHSGSFKVRGAFANLLTHRLPQAGVVAASGGNHGVAVAYAAMKLGVKATVFVPRVASPAKIEQIRGYGADLVVEGELYADALAASESWGAQSGALPIHAFDQVGTLLGQGTVGLEIEKQVPDLDTLLVAVGGGGLIGGIAGWYAGGIKIIGVEPEAAPTLYKALEAGKPVDAEAGGIAADSLAPRRVGALMFPIAKKYVSGVALITDDEMRGAQEALWKVLRIVAEPGGAAAFAAVLSGRYRPEPQERVGVLVCGANTVAVDFKK
;
A
#
# COMPACT_ATOMS: atom_id res chain seq x y z
N MET A 1 29.57 -1.52 22.54
CA MET A 1 28.83 -2.65 21.96
C MET A 1 27.40 -2.55 22.46
N THR A 2 26.56 -1.81 21.75
CA THR A 2 25.17 -1.55 22.12
C THR A 2 24.32 -2.61 21.43
N ASN A 3 23.68 -3.49 22.20
CA ASN A 3 22.77 -4.53 21.71
C ASN A 3 21.58 -3.88 21.01
N TYR A 4 21.57 -3.85 19.68
CA TYR A 4 20.38 -3.62 18.89
C TYR A 4 19.50 -4.89 18.95
N MET A 5 18.68 -5.00 19.99
CA MET A 5 17.55 -5.92 19.96
C MET A 5 16.59 -5.45 18.87
N SER A 6 16.40 -6.27 17.84
CA SER A 6 15.38 -6.06 16.81
C SER A 6 14.02 -5.90 17.50
N ARG A 7 13.38 -4.74 17.32
CA ARG A 7 12.02 -4.48 17.82
C ARG A 7 11.01 -5.25 16.95
N TRP A 8 10.73 -6.50 17.36
CA TRP A 8 9.68 -7.34 16.78
C TRP A 8 8.53 -7.46 17.77
N VAL A 9 7.32 -7.16 17.31
CA VAL A 9 6.11 -7.60 18.03
C VAL A 9 5.65 -8.90 17.36
N VAL A 10 5.90 -10.04 18.02
CA VAL A 10 5.42 -11.35 17.60
C VAL A 10 4.16 -11.67 18.39
N HIS A 11 3.03 -11.82 17.71
CA HIS A 11 1.77 -12.22 18.35
C HIS A 11 1.54 -13.72 18.20
N GLY A 12 1.51 -14.41 19.34
CA GLY A 12 1.09 -15.83 19.43
C GLY A 12 -0.41 -15.96 19.15
N ILE A 13 -0.77 -16.87 18.24
CA ILE A 13 -2.15 -17.16 17.81
C ILE A 13 -2.91 -17.82 18.97
N ARG A 14 -3.91 -17.13 19.55
CA ARG A 14 -5.00 -17.77 20.31
C ARG A 14 -6.34 -17.23 19.80
N GLY A 15 -7.19 -18.17 19.36
CA GLY A 15 -8.45 -17.89 18.70
C GLY A 15 -9.51 -17.30 19.62
N THR A 16 -10.22 -16.31 19.10
CA THR A 16 -11.64 -16.03 19.38
C THR A 16 -12.24 -15.53 18.08
N SER A 17 -13.39 -16.09 17.68
CA SER A 17 -14.10 -15.73 16.45
C SER A 17 -14.61 -14.29 16.53
N ALA A 18 -13.83 -13.33 16.05
CA ALA A 18 -14.31 -12.01 15.71
C ALA A 18 -14.86 -12.08 14.28
N VAL A 19 -16.04 -11.50 14.06
CA VAL A 19 -16.67 -11.32 12.76
C VAL A 19 -15.65 -10.67 11.82
N THR A 20 -15.05 -11.45 10.95
CA THR A 20 -14.17 -10.96 9.89
C THR A 20 -15.07 -10.17 8.95
N VAL A 21 -14.82 -8.87 8.84
CA VAL A 21 -15.51 -7.99 7.90
C VAL A 21 -15.20 -8.53 6.50
N GLY A 22 -16.00 -9.45 5.98
CA GLY A 22 -16.07 -9.97 4.62
C GLY A 22 -14.91 -9.71 3.64
N ILE A 23 -13.67 -9.77 4.10
CA ILE A 23 -12.44 -9.69 3.29
C ILE A 23 -11.81 -11.07 3.31
N ASP A 24 -12.19 -11.88 2.36
CA ASP A 24 -11.81 -13.28 2.22
C ASP A 24 -11.45 -13.63 0.78
N ARG A 25 -10.97 -14.83 0.58
CA ARG A 25 -10.51 -15.33 -0.74
C ARG A 25 -11.59 -15.27 -1.80
N GLU A 26 -12.79 -15.71 -1.50
CA GLU A 26 -13.92 -15.79 -2.45
C GLU A 26 -14.26 -14.39 -2.98
N ARG A 27 -14.40 -13.41 -2.09
CA ARG A 27 -14.70 -12.04 -2.46
C ARG A 27 -13.54 -11.35 -3.18
N ILE A 28 -12.30 -11.66 -2.81
CA ILE A 28 -11.12 -11.15 -3.52
C ILE A 28 -11.05 -11.73 -4.94
N GLU A 29 -11.33 -13.01 -5.14
CA GLU A 29 -11.41 -13.65 -6.46
C GLU A 29 -12.52 -13.06 -7.32
N ALA A 30 -13.70 -12.87 -6.76
CA ALA A 30 -14.80 -12.20 -7.43
C ALA A 30 -14.42 -10.77 -7.85
N THR A 31 -13.79 -10.02 -6.94
CA THR A 31 -13.29 -8.67 -7.24
C THR A 31 -12.22 -8.71 -8.32
N TYR A 32 -11.27 -9.66 -8.27
CA TYR A 32 -10.24 -9.82 -9.30
C TYR A 32 -10.86 -10.04 -10.68
N THR A 33 -11.87 -10.89 -10.77
CA THR A 33 -12.58 -11.14 -12.04
C THR A 33 -13.15 -9.86 -12.63
N VAL A 34 -13.72 -9.00 -11.79
CA VAL A 34 -14.31 -7.71 -12.21
C VAL A 34 -13.24 -6.70 -12.63
N ILE A 35 -12.16 -6.55 -11.87
CA ILE A 35 -11.15 -5.51 -12.14
C ILE A 35 -10.09 -5.97 -13.15
N ARG A 36 -9.95 -7.27 -13.41
CA ARG A 36 -8.88 -7.85 -14.26
C ARG A 36 -8.74 -7.20 -15.64
N PRO A 37 -9.80 -6.82 -16.35
CA PRO A 37 -9.68 -6.14 -17.64
C PRO A 37 -9.06 -4.74 -17.56
N TYR A 38 -9.01 -4.12 -16.39
CA TYR A 38 -8.61 -2.73 -16.17
C TYR A 38 -7.25 -2.58 -15.49
N ILE A 39 -6.66 -3.70 -15.03
CA ILE A 39 -5.37 -3.72 -14.33
C ILE A 39 -4.35 -4.55 -15.11
N ARG A 40 -3.07 -4.31 -14.83
CA ARG A 40 -1.99 -5.17 -15.30
C ARG A 40 -1.79 -6.35 -14.35
N VAL A 41 -1.47 -7.53 -14.86
CA VAL A 41 -0.79 -8.55 -14.06
C VAL A 41 0.66 -8.10 -14.00
N THR A 42 1.04 -7.56 -12.86
CA THR A 42 2.41 -7.05 -12.70
C THR A 42 3.40 -8.22 -12.55
N PRO A 43 4.63 -8.09 -13.05
CA PRO A 43 5.59 -9.18 -13.00
C PRO A 43 6.12 -9.43 -11.58
N VAL A 44 6.56 -10.67 -11.36
CA VAL A 44 7.48 -11.02 -10.28
C VAL A 44 8.83 -11.30 -10.90
N ILE A 45 9.89 -10.74 -10.35
CA ILE A 45 11.26 -11.07 -10.69
C ILE A 45 11.96 -11.73 -9.50
N ALA A 46 12.61 -12.85 -9.74
CA ALA A 46 13.41 -13.54 -8.73
C ALA A 46 14.88 -13.18 -8.92
N VAL A 47 15.52 -12.75 -7.84
CA VAL A 47 16.89 -12.23 -7.84
C VAL A 47 17.70 -12.96 -6.78
N SER A 48 18.98 -13.19 -7.06
CA SER A 48 19.93 -13.68 -6.04
C SER A 48 20.16 -12.62 -4.98
N GLY A 49 20.03 -12.96 -3.71
CA GLY A 49 20.39 -12.04 -2.62
C GLY A 49 21.85 -11.60 -2.68
N ALA A 50 22.73 -12.40 -3.28
CA ALA A 50 24.13 -12.04 -3.46
C ALA A 50 24.32 -10.75 -4.29
N ASP A 51 23.40 -10.43 -5.21
CA ASP A 51 23.44 -9.19 -6.00
C ASP A 51 23.26 -7.94 -5.13
N PHE A 52 22.70 -8.12 -3.94
CA PHE A 52 22.50 -7.09 -2.93
C PHE A 52 23.37 -7.25 -1.68
N GLY A 53 24.31 -8.20 -1.69
CA GLY A 53 25.12 -8.51 -0.52
C GLY A 53 24.38 -9.28 0.59
N LEU A 54 23.24 -9.89 0.30
CA LEU A 54 22.38 -10.64 1.23
C LEU A 54 22.70 -12.14 1.29
N GLY A 55 23.88 -12.54 0.85
CA GLY A 55 24.29 -13.96 0.82
C GLY A 55 23.55 -14.78 -0.24
N SER A 56 23.32 -16.06 0.00
CA SER A 56 22.70 -16.99 -0.95
C SER A 56 21.16 -16.99 -0.94
N SER A 57 20.52 -16.11 -0.19
CA SER A 57 19.06 -16.00 -0.16
C SER A 57 18.49 -15.64 -1.54
N ARG A 58 17.28 -16.08 -1.83
CA ARG A 58 16.54 -15.70 -3.04
C ARG A 58 15.42 -14.76 -2.68
N VAL A 59 15.34 -13.61 -3.36
CA VAL A 59 14.30 -12.60 -3.15
C VAL A 59 13.42 -12.48 -4.39
N SER A 60 12.13 -12.59 -4.22
CA SER A 60 11.13 -12.40 -5.28
C SER A 60 10.49 -11.02 -5.16
N PHE A 61 10.70 -10.13 -6.13
CA PHE A 61 10.14 -8.79 -6.15
C PHE A 61 8.83 -8.76 -6.96
N LYS A 62 7.70 -8.49 -6.31
CA LYS A 62 6.44 -8.16 -6.99
C LYS A 62 6.41 -6.68 -7.32
N LEU A 63 6.30 -6.33 -8.60
CA LEU A 63 6.49 -4.97 -9.10
C LEU A 63 5.16 -4.24 -9.34
N GLU A 64 4.45 -3.87 -8.26
CA GLU A 64 3.25 -3.01 -8.35
C GLU A 64 3.58 -1.55 -8.75
N SER A 65 4.84 -1.16 -8.72
CA SER A 65 5.34 0.06 -9.35
C SER A 65 5.05 0.15 -10.86
N LEU A 66 4.90 -1.00 -11.53
CA LEU A 66 4.54 -1.10 -12.95
C LEU A 66 3.02 -1.15 -13.19
N GLN A 67 2.20 -1.08 -12.18
CA GLN A 67 0.75 -1.00 -12.32
C GLN A 67 0.34 0.34 -12.94
N HIS A 68 -0.84 0.40 -13.55
CA HIS A 68 -1.41 1.67 -13.99
C HIS A 68 -1.37 2.71 -12.87
N SER A 69 -1.24 3.97 -13.21
CA SER A 69 -1.04 5.09 -12.26
C SER A 69 0.22 4.98 -11.37
N GLY A 70 1.15 4.06 -11.66
CA GLY A 70 2.44 3.93 -10.99
C GLY A 70 2.39 3.30 -9.59
N SER A 71 1.27 2.72 -9.15
CA SER A 71 1.14 2.06 -7.85
C SER A 71 -0.03 1.08 -7.77
N PHE A 72 0.01 0.20 -6.78
CA PHE A 72 -1.06 -0.76 -6.46
C PHE A 72 -2.45 -0.13 -6.24
N LYS A 73 -2.50 1.16 -5.90
CA LYS A 73 -3.73 1.86 -5.49
C LYS A 73 -4.86 1.79 -6.51
N VAL A 74 -4.54 1.68 -7.78
CA VAL A 74 -5.53 1.59 -8.85
C VAL A 74 -6.43 0.35 -8.74
N ARG A 75 -5.95 -0.74 -8.13
CA ARG A 75 -6.75 -1.96 -7.90
C ARG A 75 -7.96 -1.67 -7.02
N GLY A 76 -7.73 -1.02 -5.87
CA GLY A 76 -8.82 -0.60 -4.98
C GLY A 76 -9.71 0.49 -5.59
N ALA A 77 -9.16 1.39 -6.40
CA ALA A 77 -9.95 2.38 -7.12
C ALA A 77 -10.94 1.68 -8.09
N PHE A 78 -10.45 0.80 -8.97
CA PHE A 78 -11.34 0.03 -9.86
C PHE A 78 -12.32 -0.86 -9.10
N ALA A 79 -11.89 -1.51 -8.02
CA ALA A 79 -12.81 -2.33 -7.21
C ALA A 79 -13.99 -1.51 -6.72
N ASN A 80 -13.76 -0.30 -6.19
CA ASN A 80 -14.86 0.56 -5.75
C ASN A 80 -15.72 1.05 -6.92
N LEU A 81 -15.12 1.54 -8.00
CA LEU A 81 -15.88 2.09 -9.12
C LEU A 81 -16.71 1.04 -9.86
N LEU A 82 -16.24 -0.20 -9.96
CA LEU A 82 -16.90 -1.27 -10.72
C LEU A 82 -17.91 -2.08 -9.89
N THR A 83 -17.81 -2.05 -8.55
CA THR A 83 -18.72 -2.82 -7.69
C THR A 83 -19.82 -1.98 -7.04
N HIS A 84 -19.79 -0.67 -7.21
CA HIS A 84 -20.84 0.22 -6.73
C HIS A 84 -21.66 0.81 -7.88
N ARG A 85 -22.93 1.12 -7.60
CA ARG A 85 -23.73 1.96 -8.49
C ARG A 85 -23.19 3.39 -8.43
N LEU A 86 -22.61 3.86 -9.52
CA LEU A 86 -22.02 5.20 -9.58
C LEU A 86 -23.11 6.27 -9.69
N PRO A 87 -23.11 7.29 -8.83
CA PRO A 87 -24.04 8.41 -8.93
C PRO A 87 -23.65 9.34 -10.10
N GLN A 88 -24.61 10.17 -10.55
CA GLN A 88 -24.35 11.16 -11.61
C GLN A 88 -23.27 12.19 -11.19
N ALA A 89 -23.16 12.47 -9.90
CA ALA A 89 -22.12 13.34 -9.34
C ALA A 89 -20.72 12.73 -9.43
N GLY A 90 -20.60 11.43 -9.76
CA GLY A 90 -19.32 10.73 -9.87
C GLY A 90 -18.75 10.29 -8.54
N VAL A 91 -17.43 10.35 -8.42
CA VAL A 91 -16.70 9.91 -7.23
C VAL A 91 -15.90 11.06 -6.61
N VAL A 92 -15.63 10.97 -5.31
CA VAL A 92 -14.79 11.93 -4.59
C VAL A 92 -13.72 11.21 -3.78
N ALA A 93 -12.51 11.78 -3.74
CA ALA A 93 -11.41 11.27 -2.94
C ALA A 93 -10.60 12.42 -2.32
N ALA A 94 -10.02 12.18 -1.15
CA ALA A 94 -9.04 13.06 -0.55
C ALA A 94 -7.67 12.41 -0.61
N SER A 95 -6.78 12.90 -1.46
CA SER A 95 -5.37 12.48 -1.50
C SER A 95 -4.56 13.25 -2.53
N GLY A 96 -3.51 13.92 -2.11
CA GLY A 96 -2.47 14.46 -2.99
C GLY A 96 -1.40 13.44 -3.39
N GLY A 97 -1.58 12.16 -3.08
CA GLY A 97 -0.65 11.07 -3.33
C GLY A 97 -1.19 10.00 -4.28
N ASN A 98 -0.64 8.78 -4.16
CA ASN A 98 -0.95 7.65 -5.04
C ASN A 98 -2.45 7.30 -5.12
N HIS A 99 -3.22 7.57 -4.06
CA HIS A 99 -4.64 7.29 -4.07
C HIS A 99 -5.42 8.24 -4.97
N GLY A 100 -5.17 9.55 -4.87
CA GLY A 100 -5.83 10.53 -5.75
C GLY A 100 -5.51 10.28 -7.22
N VAL A 101 -4.24 9.99 -7.53
CA VAL A 101 -3.80 9.62 -8.88
C VAL A 101 -4.53 8.35 -9.38
N ALA A 102 -4.68 7.34 -8.53
CA ALA A 102 -5.36 6.09 -8.89
C ALA A 102 -6.87 6.26 -9.13
N VAL A 103 -7.55 7.07 -8.28
CA VAL A 103 -8.98 7.37 -8.45
C VAL A 103 -9.21 8.16 -9.74
N ALA A 104 -8.41 9.20 -9.99
CA ALA A 104 -8.47 9.98 -11.22
C ALA A 104 -8.27 9.10 -12.47
N TYR A 105 -7.27 8.21 -12.45
CA TYR A 105 -7.02 7.27 -13.53
C TYR A 105 -8.20 6.31 -13.77
N ALA A 106 -8.71 5.69 -12.70
CA ALA A 106 -9.82 4.74 -12.82
C ALA A 106 -11.10 5.43 -13.33
N ALA A 107 -11.40 6.62 -12.83
CA ALA A 107 -12.54 7.42 -13.24
C ALA A 107 -12.43 7.81 -14.75
N MET A 108 -11.25 8.28 -15.19
CA MET A 108 -10.98 8.56 -16.60
C MET A 108 -11.24 7.34 -17.49
N LYS A 109 -10.76 6.16 -17.08
CA LYS A 109 -10.92 4.92 -17.84
C LYS A 109 -12.38 4.46 -17.98
N LEU A 110 -13.20 4.79 -16.99
CA LEU A 110 -14.63 4.41 -16.96
C LEU A 110 -15.56 5.54 -17.42
N GLY A 111 -15.04 6.69 -17.83
CA GLY A 111 -15.84 7.85 -18.23
C GLY A 111 -16.65 8.44 -17.06
N VAL A 112 -16.17 8.33 -15.82
CA VAL A 112 -16.84 8.79 -14.60
C VAL A 112 -16.22 10.12 -14.15
N LYS A 113 -17.04 11.04 -13.67
CA LYS A 113 -16.55 12.26 -13.03
C LYS A 113 -15.81 11.92 -11.73
N ALA A 114 -14.67 12.57 -11.51
CA ALA A 114 -13.93 12.46 -10.26
C ALA A 114 -13.54 13.84 -9.75
N THR A 115 -13.78 14.08 -8.46
CA THR A 115 -13.29 15.28 -7.76
C THR A 115 -12.27 14.82 -6.72
N VAL A 116 -11.06 15.38 -6.78
CA VAL A 116 -9.98 15.01 -5.87
C VAL A 116 -9.56 16.22 -5.04
N PHE A 117 -9.73 16.10 -3.73
CA PHE A 117 -9.31 17.09 -2.75
C PHE A 117 -7.87 16.82 -2.34
N VAL A 118 -7.04 17.85 -2.39
CA VAL A 118 -5.61 17.76 -2.03
C VAL A 118 -5.21 18.88 -1.08
N PRO A 119 -4.37 18.63 -0.07
CA PRO A 119 -3.82 19.70 0.75
C PRO A 119 -2.78 20.52 -0.03
N ARG A 120 -2.50 21.75 0.41
CA ARG A 120 -1.51 22.64 -0.24
C ARG A 120 -0.10 22.07 -0.28
N VAL A 121 0.24 21.20 0.67
CA VAL A 121 1.55 20.53 0.73
C VAL A 121 1.70 19.36 -0.25
N ALA A 122 0.68 19.05 -1.05
CA ALA A 122 0.74 17.96 -2.02
C ALA A 122 1.79 18.19 -3.11
N SER A 123 2.45 17.11 -3.54
CA SER A 123 3.49 17.17 -4.58
C SER A 123 2.95 17.73 -5.89
N PRO A 124 3.58 18.77 -6.48
CA PRO A 124 3.17 19.34 -7.76
C PRO A 124 3.08 18.29 -8.88
N ALA A 125 4.01 17.33 -8.93
CA ALA A 125 4.00 16.27 -9.95
C ALA A 125 2.78 15.36 -9.84
N LYS A 126 2.34 15.02 -8.62
CA LYS A 126 1.11 14.22 -8.40
C LYS A 126 -0.15 15.04 -8.71
N ILE A 127 -0.14 16.34 -8.41
CA ILE A 127 -1.21 17.28 -8.80
C ILE A 127 -1.36 17.34 -10.33
N GLU A 128 -0.26 17.50 -11.05
CA GLU A 128 -0.27 17.49 -12.53
C GLU A 128 -0.78 16.16 -13.09
N GLN A 129 -0.40 15.06 -12.49
CA GLN A 129 -0.84 13.73 -12.90
C GLN A 129 -2.35 13.54 -12.69
N ILE A 130 -2.91 14.00 -11.56
CA ILE A 130 -4.35 13.97 -11.28
C ILE A 130 -5.11 14.81 -12.33
N ARG A 131 -4.65 16.04 -12.62
CA ARG A 131 -5.22 16.90 -13.65
C ARG A 131 -5.12 16.28 -15.04
N GLY A 132 -3.99 15.67 -15.36
CA GLY A 132 -3.75 15.00 -16.63
C GLY A 132 -4.70 13.82 -16.90
N TYR A 133 -5.30 13.24 -15.86
CA TYR A 133 -6.37 12.25 -15.98
C TYR A 133 -7.77 12.85 -16.05
N GLY A 134 -7.90 14.19 -16.08
CA GLY A 134 -9.18 14.87 -16.24
C GLY A 134 -10.06 14.93 -15.00
N ALA A 135 -9.49 14.70 -13.81
CA ALA A 135 -10.22 14.88 -12.58
C ALA A 135 -10.31 16.37 -12.19
N ASP A 136 -11.44 16.78 -11.62
CA ASP A 136 -11.60 18.07 -10.99
C ASP A 136 -10.74 18.08 -9.70
N LEU A 137 -9.80 19.02 -9.62
CA LEU A 137 -8.89 19.12 -8.49
C LEU A 137 -9.26 20.32 -7.61
N VAL A 138 -9.51 20.05 -6.34
CA VAL A 138 -9.74 21.07 -5.32
C VAL A 138 -8.55 21.08 -4.35
N VAL A 139 -7.86 22.22 -4.29
CA VAL A 139 -6.74 22.41 -3.33
C VAL A 139 -7.32 23.09 -2.10
N GLU A 140 -7.42 22.36 -1.00
CA GLU A 140 -8.06 22.87 0.23
C GLU A 140 -7.39 22.31 1.49
N GLY A 141 -7.17 23.20 2.45
CA GLY A 141 -6.50 22.90 3.71
C GLY A 141 -4.98 22.80 3.61
N GLU A 142 -4.33 22.78 4.76
CA GLU A 142 -2.88 22.65 4.85
C GLU A 142 -2.46 21.19 4.98
N LEU A 143 -3.27 20.37 5.66
CA LEU A 143 -2.97 18.96 5.96
C LEU A 143 -3.98 18.01 5.30
N TYR A 144 -3.62 16.74 5.24
CA TYR A 144 -4.50 15.69 4.73
C TYR A 144 -5.87 15.66 5.42
N ALA A 145 -5.92 15.89 6.74
CA ALA A 145 -7.17 15.88 7.51
C ALA A 145 -8.14 16.96 7.03
N ASP A 146 -7.64 18.14 6.66
CA ASP A 146 -8.45 19.24 6.14
C ASP A 146 -9.06 18.87 4.79
N ALA A 147 -8.23 18.37 3.88
CA ALA A 147 -8.69 17.92 2.56
C ALA A 147 -9.68 16.74 2.67
N LEU A 148 -9.51 15.85 3.64
CA LEU A 148 -10.46 14.77 3.92
C LEU A 148 -11.81 15.32 4.38
N ALA A 149 -11.83 16.18 5.38
CA ALA A 149 -13.07 16.79 5.90
C ALA A 149 -13.82 17.57 4.80
N ALA A 150 -13.08 18.33 3.97
CA ALA A 150 -13.66 19.04 2.84
C ALA A 150 -14.28 18.09 1.80
N SER A 151 -13.58 16.99 1.49
CA SER A 151 -14.06 15.98 0.55
C SER A 151 -15.33 15.26 1.06
N GLU A 152 -15.38 14.96 2.35
CA GLU A 152 -16.55 14.34 2.99
C GLU A 152 -17.76 15.28 2.96
N SER A 153 -17.56 16.55 3.31
CA SER A 153 -18.60 17.59 3.25
C SER A 153 -19.14 17.74 1.82
N TRP A 154 -18.23 17.85 0.83
CA TRP A 154 -18.62 17.97 -0.57
C TRP A 154 -19.34 16.72 -1.07
N GLY A 155 -18.86 15.52 -0.71
CA GLY A 155 -19.50 14.25 -1.05
C GLY A 155 -20.93 14.15 -0.51
N ALA A 156 -21.15 14.56 0.76
CA ALA A 156 -22.47 14.59 1.37
C ALA A 156 -23.45 15.56 0.66
N GLN A 157 -22.95 16.71 0.17
CA GLN A 157 -23.75 17.71 -0.52
C GLN A 157 -24.04 17.34 -1.98
N SER A 158 -23.03 16.84 -2.69
CA SER A 158 -23.12 16.52 -4.13
C SER A 158 -23.75 15.16 -4.42
N GLY A 159 -23.74 14.24 -3.44
CA GLY A 159 -24.09 12.83 -3.60
C GLY A 159 -23.04 12.02 -4.33
N ALA A 160 -21.81 12.50 -4.51
CA ALA A 160 -20.71 11.75 -5.07
C ALA A 160 -20.31 10.58 -4.16
N LEU A 161 -19.89 9.45 -4.77
CA LEU A 161 -19.44 8.28 -4.03
C LEU A 161 -18.04 8.52 -3.44
N PRO A 162 -17.85 8.49 -2.11
CA PRO A 162 -16.53 8.62 -1.53
C PRO A 162 -15.71 7.35 -1.74
N ILE A 163 -14.45 7.55 -2.17
CA ILE A 163 -13.47 6.47 -2.32
C ILE A 163 -12.37 6.68 -1.29
N HIS A 164 -12.36 5.84 -0.25
CA HIS A 164 -11.38 5.94 0.83
C HIS A 164 -10.06 5.25 0.48
N ALA A 165 -8.94 5.85 0.88
CA ALA A 165 -7.60 5.44 0.48
C ALA A 165 -7.18 4.04 0.98
N PHE A 166 -7.79 3.53 2.07
CA PHE A 166 -7.42 2.26 2.70
C PHE A 166 -8.54 1.62 3.55
N ASP A 167 -9.47 2.38 4.14
CA ASP A 167 -10.47 1.87 5.11
C ASP A 167 -11.85 1.76 4.47
N GLN A 168 -11.95 0.96 3.43
CA GLN A 168 -13.18 0.68 2.69
C GLN A 168 -13.13 -0.74 2.12
N VAL A 169 -14.24 -1.47 2.20
CA VAL A 169 -14.32 -2.89 1.79
C VAL A 169 -13.82 -3.08 0.36
N GLY A 170 -14.33 -2.32 -0.61
CA GLY A 170 -13.90 -2.40 -2.00
C GLY A 170 -12.40 -2.13 -2.17
N THR A 171 -11.84 -1.21 -1.38
CA THR A 171 -10.40 -0.92 -1.38
C THR A 171 -9.60 -2.13 -0.90
N LEU A 172 -9.97 -2.74 0.24
CA LEU A 172 -9.27 -3.92 0.75
C LEU A 172 -9.37 -5.11 -0.21
N LEU A 173 -10.56 -5.37 -0.78
CA LEU A 173 -10.76 -6.44 -1.75
C LEU A 173 -9.89 -6.24 -3.00
N GLY A 174 -9.88 -5.01 -3.55
CA GLY A 174 -9.03 -4.67 -4.68
C GLY A 174 -7.53 -4.86 -4.39
N GLN A 175 -7.07 -4.43 -3.21
CA GLN A 175 -5.67 -4.60 -2.80
C GLN A 175 -5.33 -6.07 -2.53
N GLY A 176 -6.28 -6.87 -2.03
CA GLY A 176 -6.11 -8.31 -1.84
C GLY A 176 -5.78 -9.08 -3.12
N THR A 177 -6.17 -8.54 -4.28
CA THR A 177 -5.83 -9.15 -5.58
C THR A 177 -4.34 -9.18 -5.88
N VAL A 178 -3.53 -8.38 -5.18
CA VAL A 178 -2.05 -8.48 -5.22
C VAL A 178 -1.61 -9.82 -4.63
N GLY A 179 -2.17 -10.21 -3.49
CA GLY A 179 -1.88 -11.51 -2.86
C GLY A 179 -2.27 -12.69 -3.77
N LEU A 180 -3.44 -12.60 -4.40
CA LEU A 180 -3.91 -13.59 -5.38
C LEU A 180 -2.91 -13.75 -6.56
N GLU A 181 -2.41 -12.64 -7.11
CA GLU A 181 -1.42 -12.71 -8.20
C GLU A 181 -0.09 -13.29 -7.72
N ILE A 182 0.39 -12.89 -6.53
CA ILE A 182 1.66 -13.40 -5.98
C ILE A 182 1.55 -14.92 -5.76
N GLU A 183 0.49 -15.42 -5.16
CA GLU A 183 0.29 -16.86 -4.95
C GLU A 183 0.33 -17.65 -6.25
N LYS A 184 -0.26 -17.11 -7.33
CA LYS A 184 -0.20 -17.75 -8.66
C LYS A 184 1.18 -17.70 -9.30
N GLN A 185 1.96 -16.64 -9.05
CA GLN A 185 3.27 -16.41 -9.65
C GLN A 185 4.41 -17.08 -8.87
N VAL A 186 4.27 -17.18 -7.55
CA VAL A 186 5.25 -17.76 -6.61
C VAL A 186 4.49 -18.61 -5.58
N PRO A 187 3.98 -19.79 -5.98
CA PRO A 187 3.09 -20.60 -5.14
C PRO A 187 3.78 -21.18 -3.89
N ASP A 188 5.09 -21.19 -3.89
CA ASP A 188 5.94 -21.75 -2.84
C ASP A 188 6.55 -20.67 -1.94
N LEU A 189 6.00 -19.45 -1.92
CA LEU A 189 6.46 -18.35 -1.07
C LEU A 189 6.24 -18.66 0.42
N ASP A 190 7.26 -18.41 1.26
CA ASP A 190 7.16 -18.61 2.71
C ASP A 190 6.80 -17.30 3.44
N THR A 191 7.37 -16.18 3.00
CA THR A 191 7.19 -14.87 3.64
C THR A 191 7.02 -13.75 2.61
N LEU A 192 6.10 -12.83 2.89
CA LEU A 192 5.89 -11.61 2.10
C LEU A 192 6.05 -10.36 2.97
N LEU A 193 6.96 -9.46 2.56
CA LEU A 193 7.10 -8.14 3.16
C LEU A 193 6.27 -7.11 2.41
N VAL A 194 5.51 -6.32 3.16
CA VAL A 194 4.53 -5.35 2.65
C VAL A 194 4.68 -4.02 3.38
N ALA A 195 4.90 -2.93 2.65
CA ALA A 195 4.89 -1.58 3.21
C ALA A 195 3.50 -1.22 3.76
N VAL A 196 3.47 -0.58 4.93
CA VAL A 196 2.24 -0.23 5.63
C VAL A 196 2.16 1.29 5.83
N GLY A 197 1.05 1.86 5.41
CA GLY A 197 0.55 3.16 5.84
C GLY A 197 -0.77 2.94 6.59
N GLY A 198 -1.92 3.24 5.97
CA GLY A 198 -3.25 2.97 6.56
C GLY A 198 -3.66 1.49 6.57
N GLY A 199 -2.84 0.60 6.03
CA GLY A 199 -3.00 -0.84 6.14
C GLY A 199 -3.94 -1.50 5.11
N GLY A 200 -4.53 -0.76 4.17
CA GLY A 200 -5.44 -1.35 3.17
C GLY A 200 -4.77 -2.42 2.29
N LEU A 201 -3.49 -2.23 1.95
CA LEU A 201 -2.72 -3.19 1.17
C LEU A 201 -2.45 -4.47 1.95
N ILE A 202 -1.80 -4.35 3.11
CA ILE A 202 -1.47 -5.50 3.95
C ILE A 202 -2.71 -6.22 4.46
N GLY A 203 -3.80 -5.48 4.79
CA GLY A 203 -5.07 -6.05 5.21
C GLY A 203 -5.73 -6.88 4.12
N GLY A 204 -5.74 -6.39 2.87
CA GLY A 204 -6.25 -7.15 1.73
C GLY A 204 -5.42 -8.40 1.44
N ILE A 205 -4.09 -8.29 1.41
CA ILE A 205 -3.16 -9.41 1.21
C ILE A 205 -3.29 -10.43 2.36
N ALA A 206 -3.37 -9.97 3.60
CA ALA A 206 -3.54 -10.83 4.76
C ALA A 206 -4.89 -11.57 4.74
N GLY A 207 -5.95 -10.93 4.26
CA GLY A 207 -7.24 -11.56 4.01
C GLY A 207 -7.18 -12.64 2.93
N TRP A 208 -6.39 -12.44 1.87
CA TRP A 208 -6.16 -13.45 0.84
C TRP A 208 -5.45 -14.69 1.39
N TYR A 209 -4.30 -14.50 2.03
CA TYR A 209 -3.51 -15.64 2.51
C TYR A 209 -4.08 -16.31 3.76
N ALA A 210 -4.85 -15.58 4.57
CA ALA A 210 -5.52 -16.10 5.78
C ALA A 210 -4.60 -16.92 6.70
N GLY A 211 -3.31 -16.56 6.77
CA GLY A 211 -2.30 -17.26 7.56
C GLY A 211 -1.54 -18.36 6.79
N GLY A 212 -1.78 -18.54 5.49
CA GLY A 212 -1.10 -19.55 4.66
C GLY A 212 0.40 -19.28 4.46
N ILE A 213 0.84 -18.02 4.58
CA ILE A 213 2.26 -17.62 4.60
C ILE A 213 2.51 -16.61 5.72
N LYS A 214 3.78 -16.37 6.05
CA LYS A 214 4.18 -15.29 6.96
C LYS A 214 4.05 -13.93 6.25
N ILE A 215 3.32 -13.00 6.84
CA ILE A 215 3.19 -11.62 6.32
C ILE A 215 3.84 -10.66 7.32
N ILE A 216 4.81 -9.89 6.85
CA ILE A 216 5.54 -8.91 7.63
C ILE A 216 5.19 -7.52 7.13
N GLY A 217 4.63 -6.68 8.02
CA GLY A 217 4.48 -5.26 7.79
C GLY A 217 5.83 -4.54 7.86
N VAL A 218 6.00 -3.52 7.02
CA VAL A 218 7.19 -2.65 7.11
C VAL A 218 6.72 -1.21 7.18
N GLU A 219 7.15 -0.49 8.22
CA GLU A 219 6.77 0.90 8.47
C GLU A 219 7.99 1.77 8.75
N PRO A 220 7.94 3.06 8.38
CA PRO A 220 8.93 4.03 8.85
C PRO A 220 8.88 4.17 10.38
N GLU A 221 10.03 4.29 11.05
CA GLU A 221 10.09 4.64 12.47
C GLU A 221 9.36 5.96 12.77
N ALA A 222 9.31 6.87 11.79
CA ALA A 222 8.61 8.15 11.87
C ALA A 222 7.08 8.07 11.66
N ALA A 223 6.55 6.89 11.29
CA ALA A 223 5.10 6.67 11.06
C ALA A 223 4.69 5.21 11.39
N PRO A 224 4.85 4.73 12.65
CA PRO A 224 4.67 3.33 13.03
C PRO A 224 3.20 3.01 13.40
N THR A 225 2.27 3.21 12.48
CA THR A 225 0.83 3.14 12.75
C THR A 225 0.33 1.75 13.11
N LEU A 226 0.69 0.73 12.33
CA LEU A 226 0.28 -0.66 12.60
C LEU A 226 1.05 -1.23 13.79
N TYR A 227 2.34 -0.92 13.92
CA TYR A 227 3.15 -1.32 15.06
C TYR A 227 2.48 -0.90 16.38
N LYS A 228 2.17 0.40 16.52
CA LYS A 228 1.49 0.94 17.72
C LYS A 228 0.09 0.39 17.91
N ALA A 229 -0.66 0.18 16.83
CA ALA A 229 -1.99 -0.40 16.91
C ALA A 229 -1.96 -1.85 17.41
N LEU A 230 -0.98 -2.66 16.97
CA LEU A 230 -0.79 -4.03 17.45
C LEU A 230 -0.37 -4.07 18.91
N GLU A 231 0.56 -3.19 19.34
CA GLU A 231 0.92 -3.04 20.77
C GLU A 231 -0.28 -2.65 21.64
N ALA A 232 -1.09 -1.70 21.17
CA ALA A 232 -2.29 -1.23 21.90
C ALA A 232 -3.49 -2.20 21.81
N GLY A 233 -3.44 -3.19 20.91
CA GLY A 233 -4.55 -4.12 20.64
C GLY A 233 -5.75 -3.50 19.94
N LYS A 234 -5.66 -2.22 19.51
CA LYS A 234 -6.68 -1.44 18.79
C LYS A 234 -6.03 -0.33 17.96
N PRO A 235 -6.70 0.20 16.92
CA PRO A 235 -6.22 1.37 16.20
C PRO A 235 -6.01 2.57 17.15
N VAL A 236 -4.80 3.14 17.13
CA VAL A 236 -4.41 4.32 17.89
C VAL A 236 -3.68 5.30 16.99
N ASP A 237 -3.62 6.57 17.40
CA ASP A 237 -2.85 7.57 16.67
C ASP A 237 -1.35 7.35 16.85
N ALA A 238 -0.63 7.57 15.76
CA ALA A 238 0.81 7.51 15.69
C ALA A 238 1.37 8.80 15.06
N GLU A 239 2.67 8.95 15.11
CA GLU A 239 3.40 9.97 14.37
C GLU A 239 3.16 9.78 12.87
N ALA A 240 3.26 10.88 12.12
CA ALA A 240 3.08 10.90 10.67
C ALA A 240 4.17 11.78 10.05
N GLY A 241 5.31 11.19 9.74
CA GLY A 241 6.50 11.91 9.26
C GLY A 241 7.39 11.04 8.37
N GLY A 242 8.63 11.54 8.15
CA GLY A 242 9.64 10.87 7.33
C GLY A 242 9.49 11.10 5.83
N ILE A 243 10.44 10.59 5.06
CA ILE A 243 10.51 10.78 3.59
C ILE A 243 9.39 10.09 2.82
N ALA A 244 8.71 9.13 3.43
CA ALA A 244 7.57 8.41 2.85
C ALA A 244 6.21 8.96 3.31
N ALA A 245 6.17 10.16 3.92
CA ALA A 245 4.95 10.74 4.49
C ALA A 245 3.81 10.92 3.48
N ASP A 246 4.11 11.14 2.20
CA ASP A 246 3.12 11.28 1.13
C ASP A 246 2.41 9.96 0.74
N SER A 247 2.91 8.82 1.20
CA SER A 247 2.39 7.49 0.87
C SER A 247 2.17 6.56 2.06
N LEU A 248 2.95 6.68 3.14
CA LEU A 248 2.94 5.77 4.28
C LEU A 248 2.62 6.41 5.64
N ALA A 249 2.24 7.67 5.71
CA ALA A 249 2.05 8.36 6.99
C ALA A 249 0.60 8.84 7.29
N PRO A 250 -0.44 7.98 7.23
CA PRO A 250 -1.67 8.30 7.93
C PRO A 250 -1.46 8.21 9.44
N ARG A 251 -2.19 8.99 10.21
CA ARG A 251 -2.05 9.01 11.67
C ARG A 251 -2.59 7.75 12.36
N ARG A 252 -3.37 6.94 11.65
CA ARG A 252 -4.04 5.76 12.21
C ARG A 252 -4.27 4.72 11.14
N VAL A 253 -4.17 3.45 11.48
CA VAL A 253 -4.57 2.34 10.60
C VAL A 253 -6.08 2.26 10.47
N GLY A 254 -6.57 1.70 9.36
CA GLY A 254 -7.98 1.48 9.11
C GLY A 254 -8.63 0.55 10.14
N ALA A 255 -9.88 0.85 10.49
CA ALA A 255 -10.65 0.04 11.42
C ALA A 255 -11.03 -1.33 10.82
N LEU A 256 -11.32 -1.37 9.51
CA LEU A 256 -11.70 -2.59 8.80
C LEU A 256 -10.54 -3.58 8.66
N MET A 257 -9.33 -3.09 8.42
CA MET A 257 -8.17 -3.95 8.22
C MET A 257 -7.56 -4.45 9.54
N PHE A 258 -7.73 -3.73 10.64
CA PHE A 258 -7.03 -4.03 11.89
C PHE A 258 -7.34 -5.42 12.46
N PRO A 259 -8.61 -5.91 12.52
CA PRO A 259 -8.90 -7.28 12.95
C PRO A 259 -8.21 -8.34 12.09
N ILE A 260 -8.08 -8.08 10.78
CA ILE A 260 -7.40 -8.98 9.82
C ILE A 260 -5.90 -9.00 10.10
N ALA A 261 -5.31 -7.80 10.23
CA ALA A 261 -3.88 -7.68 10.54
C ALA A 261 -3.53 -8.31 11.89
N LYS A 262 -4.32 -8.04 12.92
CA LYS A 262 -4.14 -8.64 14.25
C LYS A 262 -4.17 -10.18 14.21
N LYS A 263 -4.92 -10.76 13.29
CA LYS A 263 -5.07 -12.21 13.16
C LYS A 263 -3.98 -12.84 12.29
N TYR A 264 -3.57 -12.18 11.21
CA TYR A 264 -2.79 -12.82 10.15
C TYR A 264 -1.44 -12.16 9.83
N VAL A 265 -1.16 -10.95 10.36
CA VAL A 265 0.16 -10.33 10.22
C VAL A 265 1.08 -10.86 11.33
N SER A 266 2.22 -11.41 10.93
CA SER A 266 3.14 -12.09 11.85
C SER A 266 4.02 -11.13 12.63
N GLY A 267 4.20 -9.89 12.15
CA GLY A 267 4.97 -8.86 12.82
C GLY A 267 5.16 -7.62 11.96
N VAL A 268 5.79 -6.59 12.53
CA VAL A 268 6.11 -5.33 11.85
C VAL A 268 7.57 -5.01 12.05
N ALA A 269 8.28 -4.74 10.97
CA ALA A 269 9.65 -4.22 10.96
C ALA A 269 9.61 -2.70 10.82
N LEU A 270 10.32 -1.99 11.69
CA LEU A 270 10.50 -0.55 11.62
C LEU A 270 11.81 -0.23 10.92
N ILE A 271 11.78 0.73 9.98
CA ILE A 271 12.91 1.15 9.16
C ILE A 271 13.11 2.66 9.24
N THR A 272 14.36 3.10 9.08
CA THR A 272 14.71 4.53 9.03
C THR A 272 14.56 5.11 7.63
N ASP A 273 14.55 6.43 7.54
CA ASP A 273 14.57 7.16 6.26
C ASP A 273 15.80 6.81 5.42
N ASP A 274 16.97 6.65 6.05
CA ASP A 274 18.22 6.30 5.36
C ASP A 274 18.21 4.86 4.83
N GLU A 275 17.61 3.93 5.57
CA GLU A 275 17.40 2.55 5.08
C GLU A 275 16.48 2.53 3.85
N MET A 276 15.44 3.38 3.82
CA MET A 276 14.58 3.52 2.62
C MET A 276 15.34 4.11 1.42
N ARG A 277 16.16 5.15 1.61
CA ARG A 277 17.02 5.70 0.54
C ARG A 277 17.99 4.67 0.02
N GLY A 278 18.66 3.94 0.91
CA GLY A 278 19.55 2.85 0.54
C GLY A 278 18.86 1.76 -0.31
N ALA A 279 17.61 1.45 0.03
CA ALA A 279 16.81 0.49 -0.76
C ALA A 279 16.43 1.05 -2.14
N GLN A 280 16.07 2.32 -2.26
CA GLN A 280 15.81 2.97 -3.56
C GLN A 280 17.07 2.93 -4.44
N GLU A 281 18.22 3.29 -3.88
CA GLU A 281 19.51 3.26 -4.59
C GLU A 281 19.89 1.85 -5.03
N ALA A 282 19.71 0.84 -4.16
CA ALA A 282 20.01 -0.55 -4.48
C ALA A 282 19.11 -1.08 -5.59
N LEU A 283 17.79 -0.82 -5.54
CA LEU A 283 16.85 -1.19 -6.60
C LEU A 283 17.26 -0.58 -7.94
N TRP A 284 17.65 0.70 -7.95
CA TRP A 284 18.13 1.35 -9.17
C TRP A 284 19.48 0.79 -9.63
N LYS A 285 20.44 0.68 -8.73
CA LYS A 285 21.80 0.26 -9.07
C LYS A 285 21.85 -1.16 -9.63
N VAL A 286 21.09 -2.10 -9.05
CA VAL A 286 21.13 -3.51 -9.40
C VAL A 286 20.12 -3.85 -10.49
N LEU A 287 18.87 -3.39 -10.34
CA LEU A 287 17.75 -3.83 -11.19
C LEU A 287 17.26 -2.77 -12.17
N ARG A 288 17.74 -1.52 -12.08
CA ARG A 288 17.19 -0.37 -12.82
C ARG A 288 15.70 -0.11 -12.54
N ILE A 289 15.26 -0.47 -11.34
CA ILE A 289 13.90 -0.24 -10.89
C ILE A 289 13.84 1.07 -10.12
N VAL A 290 12.96 1.97 -10.56
CA VAL A 290 12.62 3.20 -9.83
C VAL A 290 11.51 2.88 -8.85
N ALA A 291 11.68 3.25 -7.58
CA ALA A 291 10.67 3.18 -6.55
C ALA A 291 10.59 4.50 -5.78
N GLU A 292 9.39 4.92 -5.39
CA GLU A 292 9.23 5.97 -4.39
C GLU A 292 9.65 5.47 -3.00
N PRO A 293 9.92 6.33 -2.01
CA PRO A 293 10.34 5.88 -0.67
C PRO A 293 9.44 4.80 -0.09
N GLY A 294 8.11 5.01 -0.10
CA GLY A 294 7.15 4.01 0.35
C GLY A 294 7.13 2.74 -0.49
N GLY A 295 7.46 2.84 -1.79
CA GLY A 295 7.58 1.69 -2.69
C GLY A 295 8.79 0.81 -2.38
N ALA A 296 9.87 1.39 -1.87
CA ALA A 296 11.11 0.70 -1.50
C ALA A 296 11.10 0.18 -0.05
N ALA A 297 10.16 0.61 0.78
CA ALA A 297 10.14 0.34 2.22
C ALA A 297 10.21 -1.16 2.56
N ALA A 298 9.44 -2.00 1.87
CA ALA A 298 9.47 -3.44 2.11
C ALA A 298 10.86 -4.05 1.87
N PHE A 299 11.56 -3.57 0.82
CA PHE A 299 12.92 -4.01 0.54
C PHE A 299 13.94 -3.48 1.55
N ALA A 300 13.73 -2.27 2.06
CA ALA A 300 14.60 -1.68 3.07
C ALA A 300 14.75 -2.57 4.31
N ALA A 301 13.68 -3.24 4.73
CA ALA A 301 13.73 -4.14 5.88
C ALA A 301 14.62 -5.37 5.65
N VAL A 302 14.65 -5.90 4.43
CA VAL A 302 15.53 -7.02 4.06
C VAL A 302 16.97 -6.53 3.90
N LEU A 303 17.17 -5.45 3.16
CA LEU A 303 18.49 -4.91 2.84
C LEU A 303 19.27 -4.46 4.08
N SER A 304 18.58 -3.85 5.05
CA SER A 304 19.18 -3.38 6.31
C SER A 304 19.33 -4.49 7.37
N GLY A 305 18.75 -5.66 7.13
CA GLY A 305 18.73 -6.76 8.11
C GLY A 305 17.75 -6.54 9.27
N ARG A 306 16.80 -5.59 9.14
CA ARG A 306 15.66 -5.47 10.06
C ARG A 306 14.75 -6.69 9.96
N TYR A 307 14.61 -7.28 8.79
CA TYR A 307 14.15 -8.63 8.58
C TYR A 307 15.29 -9.51 8.10
N ARG A 308 15.56 -10.59 8.80
CA ARG A 308 16.58 -11.58 8.43
C ARG A 308 15.88 -12.87 8.06
N PRO A 309 15.91 -13.26 6.77
CA PRO A 309 15.36 -14.54 6.35
C PRO A 309 16.05 -15.71 7.05
N GLU A 310 15.28 -16.73 7.37
CA GLU A 310 15.82 -18.01 7.80
C GLU A 310 16.54 -18.72 6.63
N PRO A 311 17.46 -19.64 6.88
CA PRO A 311 18.08 -20.42 5.81
C PRO A 311 17.02 -21.08 4.93
N GLN A 312 17.12 -20.87 3.60
CA GLN A 312 16.20 -21.38 2.57
C GLN A 312 14.79 -20.76 2.58
N GLU A 313 14.49 -19.79 3.43
CA GLU A 313 13.21 -19.05 3.40
C GLU A 313 13.05 -18.31 2.06
N ARG A 314 11.93 -18.55 1.38
CA ARG A 314 11.57 -17.90 0.10
C ARG A 314 10.82 -16.61 0.42
N VAL A 315 11.52 -15.52 0.22
CA VAL A 315 11.06 -14.20 0.61
C VAL A 315 10.55 -13.42 -0.59
N GLY A 316 9.32 -12.93 -0.47
CA GLY A 316 8.72 -11.94 -1.37
C GLY A 316 8.83 -10.53 -0.82
N VAL A 317 9.11 -9.59 -1.71
CA VAL A 317 9.15 -8.16 -1.42
C VAL A 317 8.21 -7.44 -2.37
N LEU A 318 7.29 -6.65 -1.85
CA LEU A 318 6.36 -5.88 -2.66
C LEU A 318 6.90 -4.47 -2.91
N VAL A 319 7.29 -4.17 -4.17
CA VAL A 319 7.60 -2.82 -4.64
C VAL A 319 6.29 -2.13 -5.04
N CYS A 320 5.68 -1.41 -4.11
CA CYS A 320 4.28 -1.04 -4.19
C CYS A 320 3.97 0.25 -4.97
N GLY A 321 4.98 1.09 -5.28
CA GLY A 321 4.79 2.34 -6.04
C GLY A 321 6.08 2.97 -6.52
N ALA A 322 5.97 3.79 -7.59
CA ALA A 322 7.08 4.49 -8.23
C ALA A 322 6.79 5.97 -8.55
N ASN A 323 5.76 6.56 -7.95
CA ASN A 323 5.39 7.96 -8.22
C ASN A 323 6.34 8.93 -7.51
N THR A 324 7.52 9.09 -8.05
CA THR A 324 8.62 9.91 -7.52
C THR A 324 9.09 10.93 -8.57
N VAL A 325 9.65 12.03 -8.10
CA VAL A 325 10.34 13.02 -8.92
C VAL A 325 11.85 12.77 -9.07
N ALA A 326 12.34 11.64 -8.55
CA ALA A 326 13.76 11.27 -8.63
C ALA A 326 14.23 11.04 -10.07
N VAL A 327 13.30 10.76 -11.01
CA VAL A 327 13.59 10.65 -12.44
C VAL A 327 12.91 11.81 -13.16
N ASP A 328 13.72 12.74 -13.65
CA ASP A 328 13.26 13.91 -14.41
C ASP A 328 13.98 13.97 -15.76
N PHE A 329 13.26 13.65 -16.84
CA PHE A 329 13.78 13.71 -18.21
C PHE A 329 13.71 15.10 -18.84
N LYS A 330 13.26 16.13 -18.09
CA LYS A 330 13.17 17.51 -18.55
C LYS A 330 14.43 18.33 -18.23
N LYS A 331 15.39 17.73 -17.55
CA LYS A 331 16.69 18.34 -17.18
C LYS A 331 17.78 17.92 -18.12
#